data_d15d876bae63a3c06ccf769e0d6049fa
#
_entry.id   d15d876bae63a3c06ccf769e0d6049fa
#
_cell.length_a   1.000
_cell.length_b   1.000
_cell.length_c   1.000
_cell.angle_alpha   90.00
_cell.angle_beta   90.00
_cell.angle_gamma   90.00
#
_symmetry.space_group_name_H-M   'P 1'
#
loop_
_entity.id
_entity.type
_entity.pdbx_description
1 polymer ?
#
loop_
_entity_poly.entity_id
_entity_poly.type
_entity_poly.pdbx_seq_one_letter_code
_entity_poly.pdbx_strand_id
1 'polypeptide(L)'
;PGAEHIYIGFPNRYVQERHPVASHAYPGVNDALFMASRDGVTWTRYLEAWVRPGLDQRNWTERNNYPIWGLMETAETEWSLLISEHYRQPDAPCRWRRLSLRPHGFVALHGEHAGGTCTTKPFTFGGRDLRLNFSTSAAGSVQVALLREDGAPIPGFGTADMPPLYGDQLDAPVAWSGGD
;
A
#
# COMPACT_ATOMS: atom_id res chain seq x y z
N PRO A 1 -11.29 -7.60 -6.14
CA PRO A 1 -11.14 -8.68 -7.12
C PRO A 1 -9.67 -9.02 -7.33
N GLY A 2 -9.34 -10.32 -7.49
CA GLY A 2 -7.98 -10.80 -7.73
C GLY A 2 -7.08 -10.96 -6.51
N ALA A 3 -7.54 -10.60 -5.31
CA ALA A 3 -6.80 -10.74 -4.06
C ALA A 3 -7.68 -11.24 -2.92
N GLU A 4 -8.65 -12.09 -3.21
CA GLU A 4 -9.64 -12.60 -2.27
C GLU A 4 -9.03 -13.45 -1.13
N HIS A 5 -7.79 -13.87 -1.31
CA HIS A 5 -6.99 -14.59 -0.30
C HIS A 5 -6.22 -13.66 0.65
N ILE A 6 -6.38 -12.34 0.51
CA ILE A 6 -5.72 -11.34 1.36
C ILE A 6 -6.76 -10.61 2.19
N TYR A 7 -6.58 -10.68 3.50
CA TYR A 7 -7.31 -9.84 4.44
C TYR A 7 -6.55 -8.56 4.67
N ILE A 8 -7.25 -7.43 4.71
CA ILE A 8 -6.68 -6.12 5.01
C ILE A 8 -7.39 -5.50 6.20
N GLY A 9 -6.69 -4.64 6.92
CA GLY A 9 -7.25 -3.91 8.05
C GLY A 9 -6.56 -2.56 8.25
N PHE A 10 -7.30 -1.65 8.87
CA PHE A 10 -6.84 -0.29 9.16
C PHE A 10 -6.90 -0.04 10.68
N PRO A 11 -5.97 -0.64 11.46
CA PRO A 11 -5.98 -0.45 12.89
C PRO A 11 -5.45 0.92 13.29
N ASN A 12 -5.82 1.34 14.49
CA ASN A 12 -5.20 2.47 15.14
C ASN A 12 -4.08 2.01 16.07
N ARG A 13 -2.96 2.72 16.00
CA ARG A 13 -1.90 2.62 16.99
C ARG A 13 -2.08 3.73 18.01
N TYR A 14 -2.29 3.38 19.27
CA TYR A 14 -2.30 4.32 20.37
C TYR A 14 -0.89 4.45 20.97
N VAL A 15 -0.44 5.70 21.13
CA VAL A 15 0.87 6.04 21.69
C VAL A 15 0.64 6.87 22.95
N GLN A 16 0.65 6.22 24.08
CA GLN A 16 0.28 6.80 25.38
C GLN A 16 1.25 7.90 25.83
N GLU A 17 2.53 7.74 25.54
CA GLU A 17 3.62 8.62 26.00
C GLU A 17 3.68 9.94 25.21
N ARG A 18 2.99 10.00 24.09
CA ARG A 18 2.91 11.20 23.28
C ARG A 18 1.80 12.09 23.77
N HIS A 19 2.11 13.36 23.95
CA HIS A 19 1.09 14.34 24.31
C HIS A 19 0.43 14.91 23.06
N PRO A 20 -0.90 15.07 23.07
CA PRO A 20 -1.61 15.90 22.09
C PRO A 20 -1.23 17.38 22.27
N VAL A 21 -1.99 18.28 21.67
CA VAL A 21 -1.80 19.73 21.92
C VAL A 21 -1.98 20.06 23.41
N ALA A 22 -1.26 21.06 23.89
CA ALA A 22 -1.14 21.36 25.35
C ALA A 22 -2.48 21.58 26.07
N SER A 23 -3.52 22.00 25.37
CA SER A 23 -4.86 22.22 25.93
C SER A 23 -5.74 20.97 26.02
N HIS A 24 -5.24 19.80 25.59
CA HIS A 24 -6.04 18.58 25.53
C HIS A 24 -6.08 17.86 26.87
N ALA A 25 -7.27 17.45 27.31
CA ALA A 25 -7.47 16.84 28.62
C ALA A 25 -7.00 15.38 28.72
N TYR A 26 -6.80 14.68 27.58
CA TYR A 26 -6.48 13.27 27.55
C TYR A 26 -5.06 13.02 27.06
N PRO A 27 -4.31 12.08 27.67
CA PRO A 27 -2.99 11.70 27.19
C PRO A 27 -3.07 10.85 25.90
N GLY A 28 -1.95 10.76 25.22
CA GLY A 28 -1.79 9.89 24.08
C GLY A 28 -2.28 10.47 22.77
N VAL A 29 -1.80 9.87 21.70
CA VAL A 29 -2.16 10.20 20.32
C VAL A 29 -2.37 8.91 19.52
N ASN A 30 -3.02 9.02 18.38
CA ASN A 30 -3.28 7.87 17.52
C ASN A 30 -2.71 8.06 16.12
N ASP A 31 -2.26 6.95 15.53
CA ASP A 31 -1.94 6.85 14.10
C ASP A 31 -2.82 5.80 13.45
N ALA A 32 -3.35 6.09 12.28
CA ALA A 32 -3.98 5.10 11.44
C ALA A 32 -2.92 4.31 10.69
N LEU A 33 -2.90 2.99 10.88
CA LEU A 33 -1.97 2.06 10.24
C LEU A 33 -2.66 1.24 9.17
N PHE A 34 -1.86 0.50 8.42
CA PHE A 34 -2.28 -0.57 7.52
C PHE A 34 -1.75 -1.90 8.01
N MET A 35 -2.52 -2.97 7.85
CA MET A 35 -2.09 -4.33 8.08
C MET A 35 -2.72 -5.29 7.07
N ALA A 36 -2.04 -6.39 6.82
CA ALA A 36 -2.52 -7.44 5.93
C ALA A 36 -2.26 -8.83 6.51
N SER A 37 -3.08 -9.79 6.13
CA SER A 37 -2.97 -11.19 6.52
C SER A 37 -3.36 -12.11 5.37
N ARG A 38 -2.79 -13.33 5.34
CA ARG A 38 -3.17 -14.38 4.39
C ARG A 38 -4.10 -15.44 5.01
N ASP A 39 -4.15 -15.52 6.32
CA ASP A 39 -4.89 -16.53 7.09
C ASP A 39 -5.95 -15.94 8.03
N GLY A 40 -6.01 -14.62 8.14
CA GLY A 40 -6.88 -13.91 9.07
C GLY A 40 -6.43 -13.99 10.54
N VAL A 41 -5.34 -14.68 10.83
CA VAL A 41 -4.81 -14.92 12.19
C VAL A 41 -3.46 -14.24 12.37
N THR A 42 -2.53 -14.47 11.45
CA THR A 42 -1.19 -13.88 11.46
C THR A 42 -1.18 -12.60 10.64
N TRP A 43 -0.92 -11.47 11.29
CA TRP A 43 -1.00 -10.16 10.66
C TRP A 43 0.37 -9.50 10.52
N THR A 44 0.69 -9.05 9.33
CA THR A 44 1.79 -8.13 9.07
C THR A 44 1.26 -6.71 9.26
N ARG A 45 1.75 -6.02 10.30
CA ARG A 45 1.41 -4.64 10.59
C ARG A 45 2.52 -3.73 10.10
N TYR A 46 2.19 -2.79 9.23
CA TYR A 46 3.11 -1.77 8.76
C TYR A 46 3.18 -0.65 9.78
N LEU A 47 4.38 -0.31 10.23
CA LEU A 47 4.58 0.61 11.37
C LEU A 47 4.54 2.09 10.99
N GLU A 48 4.69 2.40 9.72
CA GLU A 48 4.48 3.78 9.24
C GLU A 48 3.01 4.17 9.31
N ALA A 49 2.75 5.43 9.68
CA ALA A 49 1.38 5.96 9.64
C ALA A 49 0.87 5.97 8.21
N TRP A 50 -0.16 5.18 7.95
CA TRP A 50 -0.79 5.07 6.63
C TRP A 50 -1.63 6.29 6.30
N VAL A 51 -2.34 6.84 7.30
CA VAL A 51 -2.98 8.15 7.21
C VAL A 51 -2.31 9.09 8.21
N ARG A 52 -1.87 10.24 7.73
CA ARG A 52 -1.26 11.30 8.54
C ARG A 52 -2.21 12.48 8.68
N PRO A 53 -2.12 13.27 9.77
CA PRO A 53 -2.99 14.43 10.00
C PRO A 53 -2.91 15.49 8.90
N GLY A 54 -1.78 15.60 8.20
CA GLY A 54 -1.56 16.61 7.16
C GLY A 54 -1.35 18.00 7.72
N LEU A 55 -1.62 19.03 6.90
CA LEU A 55 -1.37 20.42 7.24
C LEU A 55 -2.52 21.09 8.03
N ASP A 56 -3.71 20.49 8.05
CA ASP A 56 -4.83 21.03 8.82
C ASP A 56 -4.58 20.82 10.32
N GLN A 57 -4.33 21.91 11.03
CA GLN A 57 -4.01 21.88 12.46
C GLN A 57 -5.13 21.28 13.32
N ARG A 58 -6.38 21.29 12.85
CA ARG A 58 -7.52 20.69 13.54
C ARG A 58 -7.46 19.16 13.58
N ASN A 59 -6.64 18.55 12.74
CA ASN A 59 -6.37 17.11 12.76
C ASN A 59 -5.31 16.73 13.80
N TRP A 60 -4.64 17.68 14.42
CA TRP A 60 -3.53 17.43 15.34
C TRP A 60 -3.94 17.32 16.81
N THR A 61 -5.22 17.50 17.16
CA THR A 61 -5.71 17.43 18.54
C THR A 61 -5.38 16.08 19.18
N GLU A 62 -6.05 15.02 18.77
CA GLU A 62 -5.73 13.64 19.17
C GLU A 62 -5.12 12.84 18.04
N ARG A 63 -5.04 13.40 16.85
CA ARG A 63 -4.56 12.74 15.61
C ARG A 63 -5.40 11.53 15.22
N ASN A 64 -6.67 11.52 15.60
CA ASN A 64 -7.63 10.44 15.33
C ASN A 64 -8.19 10.54 13.91
N ASN A 65 -7.33 10.37 12.91
CA ASN A 65 -7.74 10.36 11.50
C ASN A 65 -8.07 8.92 11.09
N TYR A 66 -9.11 8.36 11.68
CA TYR A 66 -9.48 6.96 11.52
C TYR A 66 -10.03 6.67 10.13
N PRO A 67 -9.49 5.66 9.42
CA PRO A 67 -10.22 5.04 8.33
C PRO A 67 -11.51 4.43 8.84
N ILE A 68 -12.61 4.72 8.15
CA ILE A 68 -13.91 4.15 8.43
C ILE A 68 -13.99 2.81 7.70
N TRP A 69 -14.75 1.87 8.26
CA TRP A 69 -14.97 0.59 7.62
C TRP A 69 -15.59 0.75 6.23
N GLY A 70 -15.00 0.06 5.28
CA GLY A 70 -15.46 0.00 3.90
C GLY A 70 -14.43 0.56 2.92
N LEU A 71 -14.10 -0.25 1.95
CA LEU A 71 -13.35 0.11 0.77
C LEU A 71 -14.32 0.08 -0.41
N MET A 72 -14.39 1.16 -1.17
CA MET A 72 -15.34 1.33 -2.27
C MET A 72 -14.58 1.41 -3.59
N GLU A 73 -15.00 0.62 -4.57
CA GLU A 73 -14.59 0.81 -5.95
C GLU A 73 -15.39 1.99 -6.52
N THR A 74 -14.71 3.11 -6.72
CA THR A 74 -15.34 4.36 -7.16
C THR A 74 -15.11 4.64 -8.64
N ALA A 75 -14.14 3.99 -9.24
CA ALA A 75 -13.91 3.92 -10.67
C ALA A 75 -13.06 2.68 -10.98
N GLU A 76 -12.96 2.30 -12.25
CA GLU A 76 -12.13 1.19 -12.72
C GLU A 76 -10.67 1.29 -12.25
N THR A 77 -10.16 2.51 -12.15
CA THR A 77 -8.78 2.80 -11.74
C THR A 77 -8.66 3.40 -10.35
N GLU A 78 -9.75 3.45 -9.59
CA GLU A 78 -9.78 4.14 -8.30
C GLU A 78 -10.58 3.37 -7.26
N TRP A 79 -9.97 3.14 -6.12
CA TRP A 79 -10.65 2.77 -4.90
C TRP A 79 -10.69 3.94 -3.92
N SER A 80 -11.73 3.99 -3.10
CA SER A 80 -11.91 5.05 -2.11
C SER A 80 -12.25 4.49 -0.75
N LEU A 81 -11.87 5.25 0.27
CA LEU A 81 -12.29 5.04 1.65
C LEU A 81 -12.52 6.40 2.31
N LEU A 82 -13.24 6.38 3.41
CA LEU A 82 -13.49 7.58 4.21
C LEU A 82 -12.60 7.58 5.46
N ILE A 83 -12.14 8.76 5.85
CA ILE A 83 -11.45 8.99 7.11
C ILE A 83 -12.19 10.03 7.93
N SER A 84 -12.07 9.96 9.26
CA SER A 84 -12.52 11.01 10.15
C SER A 84 -11.48 12.12 10.21
N GLU A 85 -11.94 13.36 10.29
CA GLU A 85 -11.12 14.55 10.55
C GLU A 85 -11.74 15.40 11.65
N HIS A 86 -10.95 16.25 12.29
CA HIS A 86 -11.35 17.17 13.36
C HIS A 86 -11.96 16.44 14.58
N TYR A 87 -11.49 15.25 14.89
CA TYR A 87 -12.01 14.49 16.01
C TYR A 87 -11.77 15.23 17.33
N ARG A 88 -12.86 15.47 18.07
CA ARG A 88 -12.87 16.24 19.32
C ARG A 88 -12.25 17.64 19.23
N GLN A 89 -12.28 18.24 18.06
CA GLN A 89 -11.84 19.61 17.88
C GLN A 89 -12.91 20.59 18.40
N PRO A 90 -12.60 21.48 19.36
CA PRO A 90 -13.62 22.32 20.00
C PRO A 90 -14.30 23.33 19.07
N ASP A 91 -13.56 23.82 18.08
CA ASP A 91 -13.97 24.89 17.17
C ASP A 91 -14.33 24.44 15.76
N ALA A 92 -14.37 23.13 15.53
CA ALA A 92 -14.74 22.56 14.23
C ALA A 92 -15.52 21.26 14.38
N PRO A 93 -16.56 21.05 13.56
CA PRO A 93 -17.28 19.78 13.56
C PRO A 93 -16.39 18.65 13.04
N CYS A 94 -16.55 17.47 13.64
CA CYS A 94 -16.01 16.26 13.05
C CYS A 94 -16.59 16.06 11.65
N ARG A 95 -15.77 15.71 10.69
CA ARG A 95 -16.18 15.49 9.31
C ARG A 95 -15.54 14.24 8.73
N TRP A 96 -16.07 13.78 7.64
CA TRP A 96 -15.49 12.71 6.85
C TRP A 96 -14.88 13.27 5.57
N ARG A 97 -13.69 12.77 5.25
CA ARG A 97 -13.02 13.08 3.99
C ARG A 97 -12.80 11.79 3.21
N ARG A 98 -13.08 11.84 1.91
CA ARG A 98 -12.75 10.76 0.99
C ARG A 98 -11.26 10.80 0.67
N LEU A 99 -10.61 9.67 0.82
CA LEU A 99 -9.30 9.38 0.24
C LEU A 99 -9.49 8.46 -0.95
N SER A 100 -8.66 8.63 -1.96
CA SER A 100 -8.61 7.71 -3.09
C SER A 100 -7.22 7.10 -3.21
N LEU A 101 -7.17 5.89 -3.74
CA LEU A 101 -5.95 5.15 -4.03
C LEU A 101 -6.17 4.35 -5.32
N ARG A 102 -5.09 4.01 -5.98
CA ARG A 102 -5.14 3.06 -7.09
C ARG A 102 -5.56 1.67 -6.58
N PRO A 103 -6.23 0.82 -7.37
CA PRO A 103 -6.54 -0.54 -6.97
C PRO A 103 -5.33 -1.27 -6.42
N HIS A 104 -5.48 -1.95 -5.28
CA HIS A 104 -4.42 -2.64 -4.54
C HIS A 104 -3.24 -1.77 -4.04
N GLY A 105 -3.32 -0.45 -4.17
CA GLY A 105 -2.24 0.51 -3.86
C GLY A 105 -2.06 0.84 -2.38
N PHE A 106 -2.20 -0.11 -1.47
CA PHE A 106 -2.06 0.11 -0.02
C PHE A 106 -0.62 0.29 0.42
N VAL A 107 0.27 -0.53 -0.14
CA VAL A 107 1.72 -0.51 0.06
C VAL A 107 2.41 -0.88 -1.24
N ALA A 108 3.65 -0.45 -1.42
CA ALA A 108 4.43 -0.77 -2.59
C ALA A 108 5.88 -1.11 -2.20
N LEU A 109 6.52 -1.91 -3.05
CA LEU A 109 7.97 -1.99 -3.07
C LEU A 109 8.49 -0.74 -3.76
N HIS A 110 9.41 -0.04 -3.13
CA HIS A 110 10.00 1.18 -3.67
C HIS A 110 11.47 0.97 -4.00
N GLY A 111 11.86 1.26 -5.23
CA GLY A 111 13.26 1.35 -5.65
C GLY A 111 13.67 2.82 -5.70
N GLU A 112 14.78 3.17 -5.05
CA GLU A 112 15.39 4.50 -5.13
C GLU A 112 16.15 4.69 -6.44
N HIS A 113 16.80 5.85 -6.61
CA HIS A 113 17.59 6.16 -7.81
C HIS A 113 18.69 5.12 -8.10
N ALA A 114 19.28 4.53 -7.07
CA ALA A 114 20.28 3.46 -7.21
C ALA A 114 19.68 2.12 -7.67
N GLY A 115 18.36 2.03 -7.76
CA GLY A 115 17.65 0.80 -8.01
C GLY A 115 17.58 -0.12 -6.78
N GLY A 116 16.96 -1.29 -6.97
CA GLY A 116 16.82 -2.31 -5.93
C GLY A 116 16.27 -3.59 -6.52
N THR A 117 16.48 -4.69 -5.83
CA THR A 117 15.98 -6.00 -6.20
C THR A 117 15.15 -6.58 -5.06
N CYS A 118 14.02 -7.19 -5.41
CA CYS A 118 13.20 -7.96 -4.49
C CYS A 118 13.01 -9.37 -5.04
N THR A 119 13.24 -10.37 -4.22
CA THR A 119 12.94 -11.77 -4.55
C THR A 119 11.83 -12.26 -3.65
N THR A 120 10.76 -12.79 -4.23
CA THR A 120 9.66 -13.39 -3.48
C THR A 120 10.08 -14.73 -2.88
N LYS A 121 9.34 -15.18 -1.87
CA LYS A 121 9.39 -16.61 -1.51
C LYS A 121 8.84 -17.42 -2.68
N PRO A 122 9.26 -18.69 -2.84
CA PRO A 122 8.66 -19.58 -3.82
C PRO A 122 7.15 -19.68 -3.61
N PHE A 123 6.40 -19.64 -4.69
CA PHE A 123 4.95 -19.81 -4.67
C PHE A 123 4.48 -20.53 -5.93
N THR A 124 3.32 -21.14 -5.84
CA THR A 124 2.63 -21.74 -6.98
C THR A 124 1.56 -20.79 -7.49
N PHE A 125 1.34 -20.81 -8.78
CA PHE A 125 0.30 -19.98 -9.42
C PHE A 125 -0.42 -20.78 -10.49
N GLY A 126 -1.66 -20.41 -10.78
CA GLY A 126 -2.40 -20.83 -11.94
C GLY A 126 -2.44 -19.70 -12.96
N GLY A 127 -2.38 -20.04 -14.25
CA GLY A 127 -2.40 -19.03 -15.31
C GLY A 127 -1.11 -19.01 -16.13
N ARG A 128 -1.09 -18.15 -17.14
CA ARG A 128 0.00 -18.04 -18.12
C ARG A 128 0.62 -16.66 -18.17
N ASP A 129 -0.13 -15.64 -17.76
CA ASP A 129 0.27 -14.24 -17.88
C ASP A 129 0.69 -13.71 -16.52
N LEU A 130 1.84 -13.06 -16.45
CA LEU A 130 2.21 -12.20 -15.32
C LEU A 130 1.85 -10.77 -15.65
N ARG A 131 1.16 -10.10 -14.71
CA ARG A 131 0.76 -8.71 -14.85
C ARG A 131 1.20 -7.90 -13.65
N LEU A 132 1.60 -6.66 -13.87
CA LEU A 132 2.13 -5.79 -12.84
C LEU A 132 1.29 -4.54 -12.66
N ASN A 133 1.07 -4.21 -11.41
CA ASN A 133 0.61 -2.90 -10.97
C ASN A 133 1.82 -2.11 -10.49
N PHE A 134 2.28 -1.11 -11.27
CA PHE A 134 3.51 -0.39 -11.00
C PHE A 134 3.45 1.06 -11.47
N SER A 135 4.34 1.88 -10.92
CA SER A 135 4.60 3.24 -11.38
C SER A 135 6.10 3.52 -11.32
N THR A 136 6.65 4.15 -12.35
CA THR A 136 8.05 4.59 -12.39
C THR A 136 8.14 6.09 -12.59
N SER A 137 9.31 6.66 -12.32
CA SER A 137 9.67 7.97 -12.87
C SER A 137 9.93 7.86 -14.36
N ALA A 138 10.12 9.00 -15.05
CA ALA A 138 10.44 9.03 -16.48
C ALA A 138 11.75 8.27 -16.82
N ALA A 139 12.69 8.20 -15.89
CA ALA A 139 13.97 7.50 -16.04
C ALA A 139 14.00 6.13 -15.37
N GLY A 140 12.99 5.80 -14.57
CA GLY A 140 12.90 4.53 -13.84
C GLY A 140 12.33 3.42 -14.71
N SER A 141 12.64 2.18 -14.34
CA SER A 141 12.10 0.99 -15.01
C SER A 141 11.92 -0.17 -14.04
N VAL A 142 11.11 -1.14 -14.45
CA VAL A 142 10.91 -2.41 -13.75
C VAL A 142 11.24 -3.54 -14.72
N GLN A 143 11.99 -4.51 -14.22
CA GLN A 143 12.24 -5.77 -14.91
C GLN A 143 11.97 -6.94 -13.97
N VAL A 144 11.53 -8.06 -14.49
CA VAL A 144 11.19 -9.27 -13.75
C VAL A 144 11.97 -10.44 -14.28
N ALA A 145 12.42 -11.32 -13.40
CA ALA A 145 12.94 -12.64 -13.76
C ALA A 145 12.14 -13.71 -13.03
N LEU A 146 11.95 -14.85 -13.69
CA LEU A 146 11.45 -16.04 -13.03
C LEU A 146 12.64 -16.92 -12.59
N LEU A 147 12.63 -17.26 -11.31
CA LEU A 147 13.68 -18.04 -10.68
C LEU A 147 13.13 -19.43 -10.30
N ARG A 148 14.00 -20.43 -10.35
CA ARG A 148 13.75 -21.73 -9.73
C ARG A 148 13.82 -21.59 -8.21
N GLU A 149 13.42 -22.63 -7.51
CA GLU A 149 13.47 -22.67 -6.04
C GLU A 149 14.90 -22.53 -5.49
N ASP A 150 15.91 -22.97 -6.23
CA ASP A 150 17.33 -22.81 -5.90
C ASP A 150 17.89 -21.40 -6.18
N GLY A 151 17.04 -20.49 -6.70
CA GLY A 151 17.41 -19.11 -7.05
C GLY A 151 18.02 -18.95 -8.44
N ALA A 152 18.20 -20.02 -9.22
CA ALA A 152 18.72 -19.92 -10.57
C ALA A 152 17.65 -19.40 -11.53
N PRO A 153 17.99 -18.47 -12.45
CA PRO A 153 17.04 -18.00 -13.47
C PRO A 153 16.54 -19.14 -14.36
N ILE A 154 15.26 -19.12 -14.70
CA ILE A 154 14.72 -20.00 -15.74
C ILE A 154 15.21 -19.47 -17.09
N PRO A 155 15.83 -20.31 -17.94
CA PRO A 155 16.33 -19.87 -19.23
C PRO A 155 15.24 -19.23 -20.09
N GLY A 156 15.52 -18.05 -20.66
CA GLY A 156 14.58 -17.27 -21.45
C GLY A 156 13.63 -16.38 -20.64
N PHE A 157 13.69 -16.42 -19.29
CA PHE A 157 12.84 -15.65 -18.39
C PHE A 157 13.65 -14.80 -17.39
N GLY A 158 14.88 -14.47 -17.73
CA GLY A 158 15.72 -13.57 -16.93
C GLY A 158 15.40 -12.10 -17.18
N THR A 159 16.00 -11.22 -16.38
CA THR A 159 15.86 -9.76 -16.59
C THR A 159 16.44 -9.31 -17.94
N ALA A 160 17.49 -9.99 -18.43
CA ALA A 160 18.07 -9.70 -19.74
C ALA A 160 17.16 -10.14 -20.92
N ASP A 161 16.23 -11.05 -20.66
CA ASP A 161 15.28 -11.56 -21.64
C ASP A 161 14.01 -10.73 -21.73
N MET A 162 13.87 -9.71 -20.88
CA MET A 162 12.68 -8.88 -20.75
C MET A 162 13.01 -7.42 -21.11
N PRO A 163 12.24 -6.78 -22.03
CA PRO A 163 12.34 -5.33 -22.21
C PRO A 163 11.92 -4.60 -20.91
N PRO A 164 12.63 -3.53 -20.52
CA PRO A 164 12.26 -2.75 -19.34
C PRO A 164 10.86 -2.16 -19.47
N LEU A 165 10.04 -2.30 -18.43
CA LEU A 165 8.75 -1.62 -18.30
C LEU A 165 8.95 -0.26 -17.63
N TYR A 166 8.28 0.77 -18.15
CA TYR A 166 8.23 2.10 -17.54
C TYR A 166 6.86 2.73 -17.77
N GLY A 167 6.50 3.66 -16.91
CA GLY A 167 5.21 4.32 -16.91
C GLY A 167 4.44 4.15 -15.61
N ASP A 168 3.13 4.32 -15.68
CA ASP A 168 2.18 4.15 -14.57
C ASP A 168 1.01 3.30 -15.06
N GLN A 169 0.97 2.03 -14.66
CA GLN A 169 0.01 1.05 -15.14
C GLN A 169 -0.51 0.17 -14.01
N LEU A 170 -1.79 -0.16 -14.07
CA LEU A 170 -2.44 -1.01 -13.09
C LEU A 170 -2.34 -2.50 -13.43
N ASP A 171 -2.19 -2.83 -14.71
CA ASP A 171 -2.33 -4.19 -15.25
C ASP A 171 -1.41 -4.37 -16.48
N ALA A 172 -0.11 -4.08 -16.31
CA ALA A 172 0.85 -4.20 -17.38
C ALA A 172 1.23 -5.67 -17.63
N PRO A 173 1.13 -6.18 -18.85
CA PRO A 173 1.63 -7.51 -19.17
C PRO A 173 3.17 -7.53 -19.09
N VAL A 174 3.70 -8.63 -18.57
CA VAL A 174 5.14 -8.93 -18.58
C VAL A 174 5.40 -9.96 -19.67
N ALA A 175 6.32 -9.67 -20.57
CA ALA A 175 6.69 -10.59 -21.63
C ALA A 175 8.21 -10.79 -21.65
N TRP A 176 8.63 -12.02 -21.92
CA TRP A 176 10.03 -12.41 -22.08
C TRP A 176 10.29 -12.96 -23.47
N SER A 177 11.54 -12.90 -23.92
CA SER A 177 11.94 -13.50 -25.20
C SER A 177 11.85 -15.03 -25.22
N GLY A 178 11.83 -15.66 -24.06
CA GLY A 178 11.71 -17.11 -23.91
C GLY A 178 10.30 -17.66 -24.01
N GLY A 179 9.31 -16.81 -24.07
CA GLY A 179 7.88 -17.14 -24.17
C GLY A 179 7.01 -16.24 -23.31
N ASP A 180 5.71 -16.40 -23.46
CA ASP A 180 4.65 -15.73 -22.70
C ASP A 180 4.22 -16.60 -21.51
#